data_0ed07c19b63907585a50daf3c756b77b
#
_entry.id   0ed07c19b63907585a50daf3c756b77b
#
_cell.length_a   1.000
_cell.length_b   1.000
_cell.length_c   1.000
_cell.angle_alpha   90.00
_cell.angle_beta   90.00
_cell.angle_gamma   90.00
#
_symmetry.space_group_name_H-M   'P 1'
#
loop_
_entity.id
_entity.type
_entity.pdbx_description
1 polymer ?
#
loop_
_entity_poly.entity_id
_entity_poly.type
_entity_poly.pdbx_seq_one_letter_code
_entity_poly.pdbx_strand_id
1 'polypeptide(L)'
;MKIIIKSTLLLSVILITSCATIISGSRQNVEIASEPSSAKVYINEIEIGNTPVQKNLKRNQEYQLTLKLNGYKTYETKLEKKFNAWYIGNIAFGGLIGIIIDPITGAMHKLKPEEIDGNLKSGTTYNTKGGNLFIKISLDIDPNSEKVGQLEKSE
;
A
#
# COMPACT_ATOMS: atom_id res chain seq x y z
N MET A 1 20.15 -21.08 -44.55
CA MET A 1 18.80 -21.39 -44.02
C MET A 1 18.81 -21.75 -42.54
N LYS A 2 19.63 -22.68 -42.03
CA LYS A 2 19.69 -23.07 -40.58
C LYS A 2 20.08 -21.93 -39.63
N ILE A 3 20.95 -20.98 -40.03
CA ILE A 3 21.39 -19.84 -39.21
C ILE A 3 20.25 -18.81 -39.05
N ILE A 4 19.50 -18.54 -40.15
CA ILE A 4 18.37 -17.60 -40.11
C ILE A 4 17.27 -18.12 -39.16
N ILE A 5 16.95 -19.41 -39.22
CA ILE A 5 15.95 -20.03 -38.35
C ILE A 5 16.36 -19.95 -36.86
N LYS A 6 17.65 -20.19 -36.57
CA LYS A 6 18.18 -20.06 -35.19
C LYS A 6 18.13 -18.62 -34.68
N SER A 7 18.45 -17.65 -35.56
CA SER A 7 18.42 -16.23 -35.19
C SER A 7 16.98 -15.74 -34.99
N THR A 8 16.02 -16.16 -35.80
CA THR A 8 14.60 -15.82 -35.63
C THR A 8 14.01 -16.45 -34.38
N LEU A 9 14.39 -17.70 -34.06
CA LEU A 9 13.94 -18.36 -32.83
C LEU A 9 14.49 -17.66 -31.57
N LEU A 10 15.76 -17.24 -31.60
CA LEU A 10 16.39 -16.52 -30.50
C LEU A 10 15.75 -15.15 -30.29
N LEU A 11 15.40 -14.42 -31.36
CA LEU A 11 14.73 -13.12 -31.29
C LEU A 11 13.30 -13.26 -30.78
N SER A 12 12.60 -14.35 -31.13
CA SER A 12 11.23 -14.62 -30.63
C SER A 12 11.20 -14.90 -29.14
N VAL A 13 12.22 -15.55 -28.58
CA VAL A 13 12.31 -15.82 -27.14
C VAL A 13 12.53 -14.52 -26.32
N ILE A 14 13.25 -13.54 -26.87
CA ILE A 14 13.52 -12.25 -26.21
C ILE A 14 12.24 -11.41 -26.09
N LEU A 15 11.30 -11.54 -27.02
CA LEU A 15 10.04 -10.77 -27.01
C LEU A 15 9.01 -11.23 -25.97
N ILE A 16 9.15 -12.44 -25.41
CA ILE A 16 8.19 -13.02 -24.45
C ILE A 16 8.53 -12.62 -23.01
N THR A 17 9.71 -12.08 -22.73
CA THR A 17 10.21 -11.83 -21.36
C THR A 17 9.79 -10.49 -20.77
N SER A 18 9.06 -9.62 -21.50
CA SER A 18 8.75 -8.25 -21.06
C SER A 18 7.48 -8.10 -20.20
N CYS A 19 6.74 -9.18 -19.90
CA CYS A 19 5.44 -9.07 -19.21
C CYS A 19 5.48 -9.08 -17.68
N ALA A 20 6.58 -9.46 -17.02
CA ALA A 20 6.60 -9.62 -15.56
C ALA A 20 6.58 -8.29 -14.78
N THR A 21 7.24 -7.27 -15.28
CA THR A 21 7.31 -5.94 -14.65
C THR A 21 5.97 -5.18 -14.71
N ILE A 22 5.09 -5.55 -15.64
CA ILE A 22 3.80 -4.87 -15.88
C ILE A 22 2.75 -5.26 -14.83
N ILE A 23 2.82 -6.46 -14.25
CA ILE A 23 1.74 -7.01 -13.40
C ILE A 23 1.76 -6.44 -11.98
N SER A 24 2.91 -6.21 -11.38
CA SER A 24 2.99 -5.76 -9.99
C SER A 24 3.28 -4.27 -9.81
N GLY A 25 3.92 -3.62 -10.78
CA GLY A 25 4.29 -2.21 -10.75
C GLY A 25 5.14 -1.81 -9.54
N SER A 26 5.82 -0.67 -9.63
CA SER A 26 6.65 -0.10 -8.53
C SER A 26 5.83 0.65 -7.49
N ARG A 27 4.53 0.82 -7.72
CA ARG A 27 3.63 1.62 -6.89
C ARG A 27 2.40 0.81 -6.49
N GLN A 28 1.78 1.22 -5.39
CA GLN A 28 0.56 0.60 -4.85
C GLN A 28 -0.45 1.69 -4.52
N ASN A 29 -1.70 1.50 -4.95
CA ASN A 29 -2.78 2.33 -4.48
C ASN A 29 -3.13 1.92 -3.04
N VAL A 30 -3.14 2.92 -2.17
CA VAL A 30 -3.51 2.78 -0.77
C VAL A 30 -4.74 3.64 -0.55
N GLU A 31 -5.84 3.02 -0.17
CA GLU A 31 -7.07 3.68 0.25
C GLU A 31 -7.13 3.69 1.77
N ILE A 32 -7.32 4.86 2.34
CA ILE A 32 -7.35 5.10 3.78
C ILE A 32 -8.72 5.63 4.13
N ALA A 33 -9.47 4.88 4.92
CA ALA A 33 -10.76 5.26 5.47
C ALA A 33 -10.70 5.29 7.00
N SER A 34 -11.53 6.11 7.61
CA SER A 34 -11.67 6.14 9.08
C SER A 34 -13.14 6.16 9.50
N GLU A 35 -13.35 5.77 10.74
CA GLU A 35 -14.64 5.90 11.41
C GLU A 35 -14.40 6.61 12.76
N PRO A 36 -14.96 7.86 12.91
CA PRO A 36 -15.71 8.62 11.90
C PRO A 36 -14.87 9.02 10.68
N SER A 37 -15.55 9.34 9.59
CA SER A 37 -14.93 9.85 8.35
C SER A 37 -14.46 11.32 8.51
N SER A 38 -13.85 11.86 7.45
CA SER A 38 -13.37 13.25 7.39
C SER A 38 -12.17 13.57 8.30
N ALA A 39 -11.46 12.54 8.79
CA ALA A 39 -10.19 12.73 9.47
C ALA A 39 -9.14 13.22 8.47
N LYS A 40 -8.35 14.23 8.85
CA LYS A 40 -7.19 14.68 8.08
C LYS A 40 -6.12 13.60 8.05
N VAL A 41 -5.63 13.31 6.87
CA VAL A 41 -4.62 12.27 6.63
C VAL A 41 -3.29 12.90 6.25
N TYR A 42 -2.25 12.49 6.96
CA TYR A 42 -0.87 12.90 6.70
C TYR A 42 -0.03 11.67 6.36
N ILE A 43 0.82 11.80 5.35
CA ILE A 43 1.86 10.83 5.02
C ILE A 43 3.21 11.52 5.12
N ASN A 44 4.09 11.02 6.00
CA ASN A 44 5.37 11.65 6.30
C ASN A 44 5.20 13.16 6.61
N GLU A 45 4.24 13.49 7.49
CA GLU A 45 3.89 14.84 7.93
C GLU A 45 3.22 15.74 6.86
N ILE A 46 3.11 15.27 5.61
CA ILE A 46 2.46 16.01 4.52
C ILE A 46 0.98 15.65 4.47
N GLU A 47 0.10 16.66 4.58
CA GLU A 47 -1.34 16.50 4.44
C GLU A 47 -1.69 16.09 3.01
N ILE A 48 -2.45 14.99 2.86
CA ILE A 48 -2.86 14.45 1.56
C ILE A 48 -4.37 14.51 1.31
N GLY A 49 -5.14 14.95 2.29
CA GLY A 49 -6.59 15.09 2.23
C GLY A 49 -7.30 14.52 3.46
N ASN A 50 -8.61 14.32 3.34
CA ASN A 50 -9.45 13.78 4.41
C ASN A 50 -9.94 12.37 4.03
N THR A 51 -10.23 11.54 5.06
CA THR A 51 -10.77 10.19 4.83
C THR A 51 -12.22 10.24 4.32
N PRO A 52 -12.59 9.37 3.36
CA PRO A 52 -11.72 8.41 2.68
C PRO A 52 -10.83 9.07 1.62
N VAL A 53 -9.57 8.72 1.56
CA VAL A 53 -8.61 9.25 0.59
C VAL A 53 -7.79 8.12 -0.04
N GLN A 54 -7.47 8.25 -1.31
CA GLN A 54 -6.64 7.31 -2.04
C GLN A 54 -5.33 7.95 -2.47
N LYS A 55 -4.23 7.25 -2.27
CA LYS A 55 -2.88 7.69 -2.66
C LYS A 55 -2.10 6.57 -3.30
N ASN A 56 -1.41 6.92 -4.40
CA ASN A 56 -0.52 6.00 -5.07
C ASN A 56 0.90 6.14 -4.50
N LEU A 57 1.38 5.13 -3.76
CA LEU A 57 2.64 5.13 -3.02
C LEU A 57 3.67 4.19 -3.65
N LYS A 58 4.96 4.52 -3.55
CA LYS A 58 6.06 3.63 -3.97
C LYS A 58 6.17 2.45 -2.99
N ARG A 59 6.36 1.25 -3.52
CA ARG A 59 6.45 0.02 -2.70
C ARG A 59 7.80 -0.18 -2.01
N ASN A 60 8.84 0.51 -2.47
CA ASN A 60 10.20 0.41 -1.93
C ASN A 60 10.50 1.35 -0.77
N GLN A 61 9.50 2.08 -0.29
CA GLN A 61 9.62 3.05 0.81
C GLN A 61 8.67 2.70 1.94
N GLU A 62 8.98 3.18 3.13
CA GLU A 62 8.10 3.13 4.31
C GLU A 62 7.50 4.51 4.52
N TYR A 63 6.32 4.56 5.12
CA TYR A 63 5.58 5.80 5.30
C TYR A 63 5.03 5.87 6.72
N GLN A 64 5.20 7.03 7.35
CA GLN A 64 4.46 7.37 8.57
C GLN A 64 3.06 7.84 8.18
N LEU A 65 2.03 7.15 8.65
CA LEU A 65 0.62 7.50 8.44
C LEU A 65 0.08 8.09 9.74
N THR A 66 -0.45 9.31 9.66
CA THR A 66 -1.09 10.00 10.78
C THR A 66 -2.49 10.45 10.39
N LEU A 67 -3.47 10.19 11.26
CA LEU A 67 -4.84 10.69 11.13
C LEU A 67 -5.16 11.61 12.30
N LYS A 68 -5.78 12.76 11.99
CA LYS A 68 -6.23 13.76 12.98
C LYS A 68 -7.69 14.12 12.74
N LEU A 69 -8.50 14.03 13.78
CA LEU A 69 -9.90 14.46 13.77
C LEU A 69 -10.19 15.15 15.12
N ASN A 70 -10.88 16.30 15.06
CA ASN A 70 -11.21 17.03 16.27
C ASN A 70 -12.10 16.17 17.18
N GLY A 71 -11.79 16.17 18.48
CA GLY A 71 -12.47 15.31 19.46
C GLY A 71 -11.98 13.87 19.55
N TYR A 72 -10.99 13.50 18.72
CA TYR A 72 -10.44 12.15 18.70
C TYR A 72 -8.93 12.16 18.95
N LYS A 73 -8.42 11.06 19.48
CA LYS A 73 -6.99 10.87 19.64
C LYS A 73 -6.32 10.80 18.28
N THR A 74 -5.16 11.44 18.18
CA THR A 74 -4.31 11.31 16.98
C THR A 74 -3.93 9.85 16.80
N TYR A 75 -4.24 9.29 15.64
CA TYR A 75 -3.84 7.93 15.26
C TYR A 75 -2.58 7.99 14.43
N GLU A 76 -1.60 7.15 14.78
CA GLU A 76 -0.33 7.02 14.06
C GLU A 76 0.02 5.56 13.84
N THR A 77 0.48 5.23 12.66
CA THR A 77 1.01 3.90 12.31
C THR A 77 2.01 4.05 11.18
N LYS A 78 2.79 2.99 10.93
CA LYS A 78 3.67 2.93 9.77
C LYS A 78 3.08 2.04 8.69
N LEU A 79 3.34 2.38 7.45
CA LEU A 79 3.17 1.49 6.32
C LEU A 79 4.54 0.94 5.97
N GLU A 80 4.74 -0.34 6.27
CA GLU A 80 6.00 -1.02 6.04
C GLU A 80 6.01 -1.71 4.68
N LYS A 81 7.20 -1.79 4.10
CA LYS A 81 7.44 -2.63 2.93
C LYS A 81 7.64 -4.08 3.38
N LYS A 82 6.73 -4.95 3.05
CA LYS A 82 6.86 -6.40 3.26
C LYS A 82 7.17 -7.09 1.94
N PHE A 83 7.98 -8.13 1.99
CA PHE A 83 8.30 -8.94 0.82
C PHE A 83 7.04 -9.62 0.28
N ASN A 84 6.86 -9.56 -1.03
CA ASN A 84 5.75 -10.21 -1.71
C ASN A 84 6.15 -11.65 -2.08
N ALA A 85 5.68 -12.65 -1.32
CA ALA A 85 5.99 -14.06 -1.57
C ALA A 85 5.61 -14.54 -2.99
N TRP A 86 4.64 -13.88 -3.64
CA TRP A 86 4.30 -14.14 -5.04
C TRP A 86 5.49 -13.91 -6.00
N TYR A 87 6.43 -13.06 -5.60
CA TYR A 87 7.66 -12.81 -6.36
C TYR A 87 8.53 -14.07 -6.53
N ILE A 88 8.56 -14.96 -5.52
CA ILE A 88 9.31 -16.23 -5.60
C ILE A 88 8.78 -17.11 -6.74
N GLY A 89 7.45 -17.15 -6.93
CA GLY A 89 6.85 -17.86 -8.06
C GLY A 89 7.26 -17.29 -9.41
N ASN A 90 7.41 -15.96 -9.49
CA ASN A 90 7.83 -15.29 -10.73
C ASN A 90 9.32 -15.49 -11.05
N ILE A 91 10.18 -15.74 -10.07
CA ILE A 91 11.61 -16.09 -10.30
C ILE A 91 11.71 -17.35 -11.16
N ALA A 92 10.88 -18.34 -10.90
CA ALA A 92 10.87 -19.59 -11.66
C ALA A 92 10.47 -19.40 -13.13
N PHE A 93 9.64 -18.37 -13.43
CA PHE A 93 9.12 -18.09 -14.76
C PHE A 93 9.72 -16.83 -15.40
N GLY A 94 10.21 -15.87 -14.61
CA GLY A 94 10.72 -14.56 -15.07
C GLY A 94 12.23 -14.48 -15.31
N GLY A 95 12.98 -15.51 -14.95
CA GLY A 95 14.42 -15.62 -15.19
C GLY A 95 15.29 -14.59 -14.45
N LEU A 96 16.58 -14.57 -14.79
CA LEU A 96 17.61 -13.72 -14.16
C LEU A 96 17.35 -12.21 -14.28
N ILE A 97 16.60 -11.77 -15.29
CA ILE A 97 16.32 -10.35 -15.54
C ILE A 97 15.38 -9.79 -14.46
N GLY A 98 14.35 -10.53 -14.05
CA GLY A 98 13.44 -10.15 -12.96
C GLY A 98 14.16 -10.01 -11.61
N ILE A 99 15.14 -10.85 -11.35
CA ILE A 99 15.90 -10.83 -10.09
C ILE A 99 16.68 -9.51 -9.90
N ILE A 100 17.12 -8.87 -10.98
CA ILE A 100 17.92 -7.64 -10.91
C ILE A 100 17.05 -6.39 -10.92
N ILE A 101 15.98 -6.36 -11.73
CA ILE A 101 15.17 -5.15 -11.94
C ILE A 101 14.15 -4.94 -10.82
N ASP A 102 13.51 -5.98 -10.33
CA ASP A 102 12.42 -5.87 -9.37
C ASP A 102 12.82 -5.34 -7.98
N PRO A 103 14.02 -5.65 -7.43
CA PRO A 103 14.51 -5.00 -6.21
C PRO A 103 14.67 -3.49 -6.36
N ILE A 104 15.17 -3.03 -7.52
CA ILE A 104 15.42 -1.61 -7.81
C ILE A 104 14.09 -0.86 -7.97
N THR A 105 13.14 -1.44 -8.67
CA THR A 105 11.82 -0.84 -8.91
C THR A 105 10.87 -0.91 -7.70
N GLY A 106 11.11 -1.85 -6.78
CA GLY A 106 10.25 -2.12 -5.63
C GLY A 106 9.07 -3.05 -5.92
N ALA A 107 9.00 -3.64 -7.11
CA ALA A 107 7.91 -4.55 -7.50
C ALA A 107 7.85 -5.81 -6.61
N MET A 108 8.98 -6.18 -5.98
CA MET A 108 9.07 -7.28 -5.03
C MET A 108 8.43 -7.00 -3.66
N HIS A 109 8.01 -5.78 -3.39
CA HIS A 109 7.44 -5.40 -2.10
C HIS A 109 5.93 -5.11 -2.19
N LYS A 110 5.26 -5.24 -1.03
CA LYS A 110 3.90 -4.77 -0.78
C LYS A 110 3.91 -3.90 0.46
N LEU A 111 3.14 -2.82 0.43
CA LEU A 111 2.89 -2.02 1.63
C LEU A 111 1.84 -2.72 2.49
N LYS A 112 2.08 -2.73 3.79
CA LYS A 112 1.14 -3.18 4.82
C LYS A 112 1.24 -2.26 6.03
N PRO A 113 0.17 -2.09 6.83
CA PRO A 113 0.26 -1.49 8.14
C PRO A 113 1.24 -2.27 9.03
N GLU A 114 1.96 -1.55 9.88
CA GLU A 114 2.87 -2.13 10.87
C GLU A 114 2.13 -3.10 11.80
N GLU A 115 2.73 -4.26 12.05
CA GLU A 115 2.27 -5.25 13.01
C GLU A 115 3.30 -5.32 14.15
N ILE A 116 2.86 -5.04 15.38
CA ILE A 116 3.67 -5.16 16.60
C ILE A 116 3.32 -6.51 17.23
N ASP A 117 4.32 -7.39 17.42
CA ASP A 117 4.13 -8.75 17.92
C ASP A 117 3.06 -9.55 17.16
N GLY A 118 2.99 -9.36 15.84
CA GLY A 118 2.01 -10.02 14.97
C GLY A 118 0.60 -9.43 15.02
N ASN A 119 0.39 -8.34 15.76
CA ASN A 119 -0.90 -7.67 15.89
C ASN A 119 -0.88 -6.28 15.26
N LEU A 120 -1.99 -5.92 14.62
CA LEU A 120 -2.20 -4.55 14.16
C LEU A 120 -2.46 -3.63 15.35
N LYS A 121 -2.13 -2.35 15.19
CA LYS A 121 -2.54 -1.32 16.16
C LYS A 121 -4.06 -1.36 16.33
N SER A 122 -4.53 -1.21 17.58
CA SER A 122 -5.96 -1.22 17.93
C SER A 122 -6.77 -0.29 17.00
N GLY A 123 -7.93 -0.76 16.59
CA GLY A 123 -8.81 -0.05 15.67
C GLY A 123 -8.42 -0.13 14.19
N THR A 124 -7.32 -0.81 13.86
CA THR A 124 -6.86 -0.94 12.47
C THR A 124 -7.34 -2.25 11.85
N THR A 125 -7.91 -2.16 10.66
CA THR A 125 -8.16 -3.31 9.79
C THR A 125 -7.64 -3.02 8.39
N TYR A 126 -7.18 -4.04 7.68
CA TYR A 126 -6.79 -3.86 6.28
C TYR A 126 -7.15 -5.06 5.42
N ASN A 127 -7.28 -4.81 4.13
CA ASN A 127 -7.47 -5.83 3.10
C ASN A 127 -6.62 -5.49 1.87
N THR A 128 -6.21 -6.50 1.12
CA THR A 128 -5.50 -6.32 -0.14
C THR A 128 -6.29 -6.99 -1.26
N LYS A 129 -6.74 -6.21 -2.24
CA LYS A 129 -7.52 -6.69 -3.39
C LYS A 129 -6.96 -6.13 -4.68
N GLY A 130 -6.65 -6.98 -5.66
CA GLY A 130 -6.12 -6.56 -6.96
C GLY A 130 -4.80 -5.77 -6.87
N GLY A 131 -3.97 -6.06 -5.85
CA GLY A 131 -2.72 -5.32 -5.62
C GLY A 131 -2.88 -3.98 -4.89
N ASN A 132 -4.10 -3.51 -4.64
CA ASN A 132 -4.41 -2.31 -3.87
C ASN A 132 -4.54 -2.64 -2.38
N LEU A 133 -4.14 -1.70 -1.53
CA LEU A 133 -4.26 -1.79 -0.07
C LEU A 133 -5.41 -0.92 0.41
N PHE A 134 -6.34 -1.51 1.16
CA PHE A 134 -7.49 -0.85 1.78
C PHE A 134 -7.28 -0.88 3.29
N ILE A 135 -7.22 0.27 3.93
CA ILE A 135 -7.03 0.41 5.37
C ILE A 135 -8.27 1.11 5.94
N LYS A 136 -8.89 0.51 6.94
CA LYS A 136 -9.96 1.14 7.73
C LYS A 136 -9.50 1.31 9.18
N ILE A 137 -9.66 2.51 9.73
CA ILE A 137 -9.21 2.89 11.06
C ILE A 137 -10.40 3.39 11.86
N SER A 138 -10.69 2.74 13.00
CA SER A 138 -11.62 3.26 14.00
C SER A 138 -10.84 4.18 14.94
N LEU A 139 -11.25 5.44 15.03
CA LEU A 139 -10.63 6.44 15.87
C LEU A 139 -11.22 6.40 17.29
N ASP A 140 -10.36 6.47 18.30
CA ASP A 140 -10.76 6.56 19.69
C ASP A 140 -11.09 8.01 20.08
N ILE A 141 -12.18 8.23 20.81
CA ILE A 141 -12.55 9.55 21.36
C ILE A 141 -11.45 10.01 22.35
N ASP A 142 -11.07 11.27 22.23
CA ASP A 142 -10.20 11.89 23.22
C ASP A 142 -11.02 12.34 24.43
N PRO A 143 -10.84 11.74 25.61
CA PRO A 143 -11.61 12.09 26.80
C PRO A 143 -11.32 13.51 27.31
N ASN A 144 -10.21 14.12 26.90
CA ASN A 144 -9.81 15.48 27.26
C ASN A 144 -10.27 16.53 26.24
N SER A 145 -10.90 16.11 25.13
CA SER A 145 -11.45 17.08 24.18
C SER A 145 -12.68 17.76 24.76
N GLU A 146 -12.79 19.08 24.61
CA GLU A 146 -14.03 19.81 24.93
C GLU A 146 -15.18 19.21 24.13
N LYS A 147 -16.26 18.81 24.82
CA LYS A 147 -17.49 18.37 24.18
C LYS A 147 -18.09 19.57 23.44
N VAL A 148 -17.89 19.65 22.14
CA VAL A 148 -18.62 20.59 21.29
C VAL A 148 -20.06 20.10 21.23
N GLY A 149 -20.92 20.67 22.09
CA GLY A 149 -22.37 20.60 22.16
C GLY A 149 -23.04 19.28 21.72
N GLN A 150 -23.86 18.71 22.61
CA GLN A 150 -24.86 17.72 22.17
C GLN A 150 -25.93 18.47 21.37
N LEU A 151 -26.18 18.01 20.15
CA LEU A 151 -27.40 18.40 19.42
C LEU A 151 -28.58 17.87 20.24
N GLU A 152 -29.32 18.75 20.89
CA GLU A 152 -30.63 18.41 21.46
C GLU A 152 -31.58 18.05 20.31
N LYS A 153 -32.25 16.89 20.45
CA LYS A 153 -33.36 16.55 19.56
C LYS A 153 -34.42 17.62 19.72
N SER A 154 -34.74 18.38 18.67
CA SER A 154 -35.97 19.15 18.60
C SER A 154 -37.15 18.17 18.61
N GLU A 155 -38.00 18.28 19.63
CA GLU A 155 -39.29 17.61 19.66
C GLU A 155 -40.22 18.13 18.55
#